data_c07f8486718472035700126d957bfb1b
#
_entry.id   c07f8486718472035700126d957bfb1b
#
_cell.length_a   1.000
_cell.length_b   1.000
_cell.length_c   1.000
_cell.angle_alpha   90.00
_cell.angle_beta   90.00
_cell.angle_gamma   90.00
#
_symmetry.space_group_name_H-M   'P 1'
#
loop_
_entity.id
_entity.type
_entity.pdbx_description
1 polymer ?
#
loop_
_entity_poly.entity_id
_entity_poly.type
_entity_poly.pdbx_seq_one_letter_code
_entity_poly.pdbx_strand_id
1 'polypeptide(L)'
;MKILAQLLSTLVLLSVAGQTALAQNAPQVRRVVTQVNEAGKAVVLFDDKIDLSTLRSPNPAGDVWITQQFPLNFSQGADWGKTHVGVSPGKNGTLFRIVDFVPTTEKIEKLPLDTMMKVVADNAPKRGMPPRHSMMHRTRTVDYALVLSGEVDMLLDDSEVHLKAGDVVVQQASNHAWVNRGTQPCRVAFILIDSQEP
;
A
#
# COMPACT_ATOMS: atom_id res chain seq x y z
N MET A 1 -78.02 -29.50 11.43
CA MET A 1 -76.62 -29.90 11.56
C MET A 1 -75.79 -29.07 10.57
N LYS A 2 -75.10 -28.04 11.05
CA LYS A 2 -74.26 -27.20 10.25
C LYS A 2 -72.88 -27.28 10.86
N ILE A 3 -71.89 -27.83 10.11
CA ILE A 3 -70.50 -27.94 10.50
C ILE A 3 -69.80 -26.68 10.04
N LEU A 4 -69.24 -25.98 11.00
CA LEU A 4 -68.49 -24.73 10.78
C LEU A 4 -67.01 -25.17 10.62
N ALA A 5 -66.42 -24.91 9.44
CA ALA A 5 -65.04 -25.12 9.19
C ALA A 5 -64.26 -23.83 9.55
N GLN A 6 -63.38 -23.91 10.54
CA GLN A 6 -62.45 -22.81 10.88
C GLN A 6 -61.18 -23.00 10.04
N LEU A 7 -60.91 -22.00 9.19
CA LEU A 7 -59.63 -21.84 8.50
C LEU A 7 -58.67 -21.08 9.43
N LEU A 8 -57.62 -21.75 9.91
CA LEU A 8 -56.47 -21.10 10.56
C LEU A 8 -55.54 -20.60 9.47
N SER A 9 -55.46 -19.26 9.31
CA SER A 9 -54.43 -18.63 8.50
C SER A 9 -53.17 -18.43 9.34
N THR A 10 -52.16 -19.22 9.08
CA THR A 10 -50.81 -19.05 9.67
C THR A 10 -50.07 -17.98 8.91
N LEU A 11 -49.90 -16.81 9.51
CA LEU A 11 -49.10 -15.69 8.98
C LEU A 11 -47.65 -15.99 9.31
N VAL A 12 -46.86 -16.40 8.30
CA VAL A 12 -45.40 -16.52 8.42
C VAL A 12 -44.77 -15.16 8.25
N LEU A 13 -44.35 -14.52 9.34
CA LEU A 13 -43.53 -13.32 9.33
C LEU A 13 -42.09 -13.74 8.94
N LEU A 14 -41.69 -13.52 7.67
CA LEU A 14 -40.31 -13.52 7.27
C LEU A 14 -39.65 -12.26 7.83
N SER A 15 -38.89 -12.44 8.91
CA SER A 15 -37.95 -11.41 9.37
C SER A 15 -36.78 -11.36 8.41
N VAL A 16 -36.78 -10.38 7.50
CA VAL A 16 -35.60 -10.02 6.72
C VAL A 16 -34.64 -9.30 7.69
N ALA A 17 -33.72 -10.08 8.27
CA ALA A 17 -32.58 -9.52 8.98
C ALA A 17 -31.68 -8.84 7.93
N GLY A 18 -31.88 -7.54 7.75
CA GLY A 18 -30.97 -6.69 6.98
C GLY A 18 -29.61 -6.70 7.65
N GLN A 19 -28.68 -7.47 7.12
CA GLN A 19 -27.26 -7.32 7.43
C GLN A 19 -26.83 -5.96 6.89
N THR A 20 -26.85 -4.94 7.75
CA THR A 20 -26.10 -3.71 7.50
C THR A 20 -24.62 -4.12 7.51
N ALA A 21 -24.06 -4.29 6.33
CA ALA A 21 -22.61 -4.35 6.17
C ALA A 21 -22.08 -3.02 6.71
N LEU A 22 -21.47 -3.06 7.91
CA LEU A 22 -20.70 -1.93 8.43
C LEU A 22 -19.64 -1.66 7.37
N ALA A 23 -19.69 -0.50 6.76
CA ALA A 23 -18.65 -0.04 5.86
C ALA A 23 -17.34 -0.11 6.65
N GLN A 24 -16.49 -1.07 6.31
CA GLN A 24 -15.20 -1.26 6.95
C GLN A 24 -14.39 -0.01 6.60
N ASN A 25 -14.14 0.85 7.59
CA ASN A 25 -13.34 2.05 7.38
C ASN A 25 -12.01 1.65 6.74
N ALA A 26 -11.58 2.41 5.74
CA ALA A 26 -10.28 2.19 5.10
C ALA A 26 -9.18 2.11 6.19
N PRO A 27 -8.21 1.19 6.05
CA PRO A 27 -7.11 1.11 7.01
C PRO A 27 -6.39 2.45 7.06
N GLN A 28 -6.00 2.88 8.27
CA GLN A 28 -5.42 4.19 8.54
C GLN A 28 -4.04 4.07 9.19
N VAL A 29 -3.25 5.11 9.04
CA VAL A 29 -1.98 5.32 9.74
C VAL A 29 -2.00 6.69 10.39
N ARG A 30 -1.72 6.77 11.70
CA ARG A 30 -1.46 8.05 12.36
C ARG A 30 -0.11 8.57 11.92
N ARG A 31 -0.08 9.83 11.48
CA ARG A 31 1.11 10.55 11.07
C ARG A 31 1.35 11.73 12.00
N VAL A 32 2.56 11.87 12.50
CA VAL A 32 3.01 13.05 13.24
C VAL A 32 4.16 13.69 12.48
N VAL A 33 4.02 14.97 12.14
CA VAL A 33 5.04 15.77 11.48
C VAL A 33 5.40 16.94 12.39
N THR A 34 6.68 17.20 12.55
CA THR A 34 7.18 18.27 13.41
C THR A 34 7.90 19.35 12.59
N GLN A 35 7.98 20.55 13.14
CA GLN A 35 8.79 21.63 12.58
C GLN A 35 9.39 22.50 13.69
N VAL A 36 10.29 23.37 13.30
CA VAL A 36 10.73 24.49 14.14
C VAL A 36 9.95 25.74 13.69
N ASN A 37 9.30 26.41 14.63
CA ASN A 37 8.56 27.64 14.35
C ASN A 37 9.48 28.90 14.31
N GLU A 38 8.93 30.05 14.00
CA GLU A 38 9.66 31.32 13.91
C GLU A 38 10.40 31.70 15.22
N ALA A 39 9.91 31.25 16.38
CA ALA A 39 10.54 31.47 17.68
C ALA A 39 11.65 30.43 18.00
N GLY A 40 12.01 29.56 17.04
CA GLY A 40 13.04 28.53 17.23
C GLY A 40 12.56 27.34 18.07
N LYS A 41 11.25 27.19 18.34
CA LYS A 41 10.68 26.08 19.11
C LYS A 41 10.30 24.92 18.20
N ALA A 42 10.63 23.69 18.61
CA ALA A 42 10.09 22.47 18.02
C ALA A 42 8.62 22.32 18.38
N VAL A 43 7.78 22.18 17.38
CA VAL A 43 6.31 22.05 17.50
C VAL A 43 5.79 20.97 16.59
N VAL A 44 4.61 20.42 16.90
CA VAL A 44 3.88 19.53 16.00
C VAL A 44 3.26 20.38 14.90
N LEU A 45 3.56 20.04 13.65
CA LEU A 45 2.96 20.64 12.46
C LEU A 45 1.66 19.92 12.08
N PHE A 46 1.70 18.58 12.03
CA PHE A 46 0.55 17.71 11.79
C PHE A 46 0.53 16.57 12.81
N ASP A 47 -0.66 16.25 13.31
CA ASP A 47 -0.98 15.04 14.06
C ASP A 47 -2.33 14.57 13.53
N ASP A 48 -2.29 13.76 12.48
CA ASP A 48 -3.46 13.34 11.72
C ASP A 48 -3.42 11.85 11.37
N LYS A 49 -4.47 11.39 10.72
CA LYS A 49 -4.56 10.06 10.14
C LYS A 49 -4.61 10.17 8.62
N ILE A 50 -3.83 9.34 7.95
CA ILE A 50 -3.89 9.14 6.51
C ILE A 50 -4.62 7.85 6.21
N ASP A 51 -5.54 7.89 5.26
CA ASP A 51 -6.25 6.71 4.76
C ASP A 51 -5.37 5.95 3.79
N LEU A 52 -5.34 4.63 3.92
CA LEU A 52 -4.74 3.76 2.92
C LEU A 52 -5.78 3.45 1.84
N SER A 53 -5.50 3.86 0.61
CA SER A 53 -6.42 3.80 -0.51
C SER A 53 -6.08 2.67 -1.49
N THR A 54 -7.10 2.05 -2.06
CA THR A 54 -6.98 1.04 -3.14
C THR A 54 -7.11 1.63 -4.55
N LEU A 55 -7.13 2.95 -4.70
CA LEU A 55 -7.33 3.60 -6.00
C LEU A 55 -6.27 3.24 -7.05
N ARG A 56 -5.04 2.93 -6.61
CA ARG A 56 -3.91 2.65 -7.52
C ARG A 56 -3.54 1.18 -7.60
N SER A 57 -3.95 0.38 -6.63
CA SER A 57 -3.53 -1.02 -6.47
C SER A 57 -4.57 -1.74 -5.62
N PRO A 58 -4.74 -3.06 -5.77
CA PRO A 58 -5.56 -3.83 -4.84
C PRO A 58 -5.05 -3.78 -3.39
N ASN A 59 -3.77 -3.45 -3.20
CA ASN A 59 -3.16 -3.27 -1.89
C ASN A 59 -3.39 -1.83 -1.40
N PRO A 60 -4.10 -1.62 -0.28
CA PRO A 60 -4.27 -0.30 0.30
C PRO A 60 -2.93 0.38 0.57
N ALA A 61 -2.75 1.61 0.09
CA ALA A 61 -1.50 2.34 0.25
C ALA A 61 -1.74 3.82 0.57
N GLY A 62 -0.84 4.43 1.34
CA GLY A 62 -0.88 5.84 1.68
C GLY A 62 0.52 6.45 1.71
N ASP A 63 0.65 7.64 1.12
CA ASP A 63 1.90 8.39 1.11
C ASP A 63 2.00 9.20 2.39
N VAL A 64 2.99 8.90 3.22
CA VAL A 64 3.24 9.58 4.50
C VAL A 64 3.90 10.93 4.26
N TRP A 65 4.97 10.93 3.43
CA TRP A 65 5.72 12.13 3.11
C TRP A 65 6.46 11.98 1.79
N ILE A 66 6.59 13.07 1.05
CA ILE A 66 7.25 13.11 -0.25
C ILE A 66 8.17 14.32 -0.29
N THR A 67 9.38 14.14 -0.80
CA THR A 67 10.28 15.23 -1.10
C THR A 67 10.62 15.22 -2.59
N GLN A 68 10.97 16.38 -3.15
CA GLN A 68 11.16 16.52 -4.60
C GLN A 68 12.55 17.06 -4.98
N GLN A 69 13.46 17.14 -4.01
CA GLN A 69 14.82 17.62 -4.24
C GLN A 69 15.81 17.06 -3.22
N PHE A 70 17.08 17.10 -3.57
CA PHE A 70 18.20 16.83 -2.68
C PHE A 70 19.31 17.89 -2.90
N PRO A 71 19.89 18.55 -1.86
CA PRO A 71 19.51 18.40 -0.43
C PRO A 71 18.07 18.79 -0.17
N LEU A 72 17.50 18.20 0.89
CA LEU A 72 16.09 18.38 1.25
C LEU A 72 15.84 19.79 1.81
N ASN A 73 14.74 20.41 1.42
CA ASN A 73 14.18 21.57 2.11
C ASN A 73 13.13 21.13 3.13
N PHE A 74 12.92 21.99 4.13
CA PHE A 74 11.77 21.83 5.02
C PHE A 74 10.49 22.33 4.33
N SER A 75 9.35 21.76 4.70
CA SER A 75 8.07 22.01 4.03
C SER A 75 7.50 23.42 4.27
N GLN A 76 8.05 24.18 5.22
CA GLN A 76 7.57 25.50 5.62
C GLN A 76 6.06 25.54 5.90
N GLY A 77 5.54 24.51 6.56
CA GLY A 77 4.13 24.40 6.89
C GLY A 77 3.26 23.66 5.85
N ALA A 78 3.77 23.39 4.66
CA ALA A 78 3.03 22.64 3.65
C ALA A 78 2.94 21.13 3.98
N ASP A 79 1.83 20.50 3.62
CA ASP A 79 1.66 19.05 3.74
C ASP A 79 2.14 18.34 2.48
N TRP A 80 3.38 17.88 2.51
CA TRP A 80 3.99 17.15 1.39
C TRP A 80 3.49 15.70 1.27
N GLY A 81 2.80 15.15 2.27
CA GLY A 81 2.11 13.87 2.15
C GLY A 81 0.95 13.91 1.15
N LYS A 82 0.44 15.11 0.83
CA LYS A 82 -0.61 15.32 -0.20
C LYS A 82 -0.06 15.51 -1.61
N THR A 83 1.26 15.54 -1.78
CA THR A 83 1.89 15.56 -3.11
C THR A 83 1.58 14.26 -3.84
N HIS A 84 1.18 14.36 -5.10
CA HIS A 84 0.83 13.19 -5.88
C HIS A 84 2.04 12.69 -6.66
N VAL A 85 2.46 11.45 -6.40
CA VAL A 85 3.52 10.75 -7.16
C VAL A 85 3.03 9.36 -7.58
N GLY A 86 3.74 8.76 -8.52
CA GLY A 86 3.49 7.40 -9.00
C GLY A 86 3.97 6.32 -8.03
N VAL A 87 4.55 5.26 -8.58
CA VAL A 87 5.13 4.15 -7.80
C VAL A 87 6.41 4.58 -7.10
N SER A 88 7.20 5.46 -7.72
CA SER A 88 8.47 5.99 -7.20
C SER A 88 8.44 7.51 -7.05
N PRO A 89 9.36 8.10 -6.27
CA PRO A 89 9.54 9.55 -6.19
C PRO A 89 9.96 10.13 -7.54
N GLY A 90 9.84 11.45 -7.69
CA GLY A 90 10.45 12.19 -8.79
C GLY A 90 11.98 12.23 -8.66
N LYS A 91 12.63 12.83 -9.68
CA LYS A 91 14.09 13.01 -9.72
C LYS A 91 14.57 13.78 -8.48
N ASN A 92 15.63 13.28 -7.86
CA ASN A 92 16.20 13.79 -6.59
C ASN A 92 15.19 13.82 -5.42
N GLY A 93 14.15 13.01 -5.48
CA GLY A 93 13.11 12.96 -4.44
C GLY A 93 13.19 11.75 -3.54
N THR A 94 12.35 11.75 -2.52
CA THR A 94 12.07 10.61 -1.66
C THR A 94 10.58 10.39 -1.51
N LEU A 95 10.18 9.17 -1.23
CA LEU A 95 8.81 8.80 -0.95
C LEU A 95 8.78 7.89 0.28
N PHE A 96 8.08 8.32 1.31
CA PHE A 96 7.74 7.47 2.43
C PHE A 96 6.28 7.02 2.28
N ARG A 97 6.07 5.70 2.13
CA ARG A 97 4.76 5.08 1.86
C ARG A 97 4.50 3.92 2.82
N ILE A 98 3.25 3.75 3.22
CA ILE A 98 2.78 2.54 3.90
C ILE A 98 1.89 1.76 2.91
N VAL A 99 2.07 0.45 2.88
CA VAL A 99 1.28 -0.47 2.05
C VAL A 99 0.79 -1.63 2.91
N ASP A 100 -0.49 -1.95 2.80
CA ASP A 100 -1.07 -3.18 3.35
C ASP A 100 -1.17 -4.21 2.20
N PHE A 101 -0.26 -5.19 2.16
CA PHE A 101 -0.36 -6.29 1.22
C PHE A 101 -1.47 -7.24 1.68
N VAL A 102 -2.62 -7.17 1.03
CA VAL A 102 -3.71 -8.12 1.26
C VAL A 102 -3.36 -9.49 0.68
N PRO A 103 -3.98 -10.59 1.14
CA PRO A 103 -3.78 -11.91 0.54
C PRO A 103 -3.93 -11.86 -0.98
N THR A 104 -2.92 -12.36 -1.69
CA THR A 104 -2.88 -12.34 -3.15
C THR A 104 -3.97 -13.25 -3.72
N THR A 105 -4.78 -12.71 -4.61
CA THR A 105 -5.90 -13.43 -5.21
C THR A 105 -5.51 -14.05 -6.54
N GLU A 106 -6.19 -15.13 -6.92
CA GLU A 106 -6.04 -15.75 -8.25
C GLU A 106 -6.23 -14.76 -9.39
N LYS A 107 -7.05 -13.72 -9.20
CA LYS A 107 -7.23 -12.64 -10.18
C LYS A 107 -5.93 -11.87 -10.42
N ILE A 108 -5.16 -11.58 -9.37
CA ILE A 108 -3.87 -10.89 -9.46
C ILE A 108 -2.83 -11.79 -10.14
N GLU A 109 -2.79 -13.07 -9.78
CA GLU A 109 -1.85 -14.03 -10.38
C GLU A 109 -2.09 -14.26 -11.88
N LYS A 110 -3.33 -14.12 -12.33
CA LYS A 110 -3.70 -14.25 -13.75
C LYS A 110 -3.51 -13.00 -14.59
N LEU A 111 -3.05 -11.87 -14.01
CA LEU A 111 -2.73 -10.68 -14.78
C LEU A 111 -1.54 -10.93 -15.72
N PRO A 112 -1.45 -10.19 -16.86
CA PRO A 112 -0.28 -10.26 -17.73
C PRO A 112 1.01 -9.99 -16.95
N LEU A 113 2.07 -10.76 -17.22
CA LEU A 113 3.33 -10.70 -16.47
C LEU A 113 3.99 -9.32 -16.48
N ASP A 114 3.77 -8.53 -17.51
CA ASP A 114 4.31 -7.18 -17.65
C ASP A 114 3.42 -6.07 -17.05
N THR A 115 2.36 -6.42 -16.30
CA THR A 115 1.37 -5.46 -15.79
C THR A 115 2.03 -4.33 -14.98
N MET A 116 2.79 -4.66 -13.95
CA MET A 116 3.45 -3.64 -13.12
C MET A 116 4.62 -2.99 -13.83
N MET A 117 5.33 -3.71 -14.69
CA MET A 117 6.42 -3.13 -15.50
C MET A 117 5.93 -2.00 -16.39
N LYS A 118 4.72 -2.10 -16.95
CA LYS A 118 4.09 -1.02 -17.73
C LYS A 118 3.74 0.19 -16.87
N VAL A 119 3.32 -0.02 -15.62
CA VAL A 119 2.98 1.07 -14.69
C VAL A 119 4.21 1.88 -14.29
N VAL A 120 5.38 1.26 -14.18
CA VAL A 120 6.63 1.93 -13.75
C VAL A 120 7.56 2.31 -14.91
N ALA A 121 7.14 2.09 -16.16
CA ALA A 121 7.99 2.12 -17.36
C ALA A 121 9.04 3.26 -17.39
N ASP A 122 8.62 4.50 -17.12
CA ASP A 122 9.51 5.68 -17.17
C ASP A 122 10.49 5.77 -15.98
N ASN A 123 10.23 5.04 -14.91
CA ASN A 123 11.03 5.00 -13.68
C ASN A 123 11.76 3.67 -13.48
N ALA A 124 11.66 2.75 -14.43
CA ALA A 124 12.35 1.48 -14.37
C ALA A 124 13.80 1.63 -14.87
N PRO A 125 14.79 0.96 -14.25
CA PRO A 125 16.12 0.83 -14.82
C PRO A 125 16.06 0.19 -16.22
N LYS A 126 16.97 0.59 -17.10
CA LYS A 126 17.02 0.10 -18.49
C LYS A 126 17.36 -1.37 -18.60
N ARG A 127 18.04 -1.94 -17.60
CA ARG A 127 18.48 -3.34 -17.55
C ARG A 127 17.62 -4.14 -16.57
N GLY A 128 17.46 -5.41 -16.82
CA GLY A 128 16.76 -6.34 -15.93
C GLY A 128 16.18 -7.52 -16.69
N MET A 129 15.81 -8.54 -15.97
CA MET A 129 15.17 -9.74 -16.52
C MET A 129 13.69 -9.48 -16.82
N PRO A 130 13.08 -10.25 -17.73
CA PRO A 130 11.63 -10.27 -17.90
C PRO A 130 10.93 -10.65 -16.58
N PRO A 131 9.76 -10.08 -16.29
CA PRO A 131 9.03 -10.40 -15.06
C PRO A 131 8.51 -11.83 -15.08
N ARG A 132 8.63 -12.57 -13.97
CA ARG A 132 8.04 -13.90 -13.77
C ARG A 132 6.71 -13.87 -12.99
N HIS A 133 6.28 -12.69 -12.56
CA HIS A 133 5.02 -12.45 -11.85
C HIS A 133 4.42 -11.11 -12.29
N SER A 134 3.09 -11.02 -12.35
CA SER A 134 2.36 -9.85 -12.86
C SER A 134 2.63 -8.55 -12.08
N MET A 135 2.94 -8.68 -10.79
CA MET A 135 3.28 -7.54 -9.92
C MET A 135 4.78 -7.22 -9.90
N MET A 136 5.58 -7.95 -10.67
CA MET A 136 7.03 -7.75 -10.73
C MET A 136 7.38 -6.44 -11.42
N HIS A 137 8.24 -5.67 -10.79
CA HIS A 137 8.70 -4.39 -11.29
C HIS A 137 10.05 -4.01 -10.67
N ARG A 138 10.63 -2.94 -11.16
CA ARG A 138 11.82 -2.31 -10.61
C ARG A 138 11.69 -0.80 -10.76
N THR A 139 12.24 -0.08 -9.81
CA THR A 139 12.31 1.39 -9.82
C THR A 139 13.77 1.83 -9.74
N ARG A 140 14.06 3.02 -10.22
CA ARG A 140 15.41 3.60 -10.11
C ARG A 140 15.59 4.24 -8.74
N THR A 141 15.45 3.42 -7.69
CA THR A 141 15.52 3.86 -6.29
C THR A 141 16.34 2.89 -5.45
N VAL A 142 16.87 3.41 -4.36
CA VAL A 142 17.22 2.60 -3.20
C VAL A 142 16.04 2.64 -2.25
N ASP A 143 15.52 1.47 -1.90
CA ASP A 143 14.37 1.36 -1.02
C ASP A 143 14.76 0.74 0.31
N TYR A 144 14.31 1.34 1.40
CA TYR A 144 14.28 0.69 2.71
C TYR A 144 12.86 0.24 2.98
N ALA A 145 12.66 -1.08 3.09
CA ALA A 145 11.38 -1.68 3.44
C ALA A 145 11.44 -2.29 4.84
N LEU A 146 10.46 -1.95 5.67
CA LEU A 146 10.32 -2.46 7.04
C LEU A 146 8.98 -3.17 7.16
N VAL A 147 8.98 -4.46 7.49
CA VAL A 147 7.76 -5.20 7.77
C VAL A 147 7.27 -4.82 9.17
N LEU A 148 6.13 -4.10 9.24
CA LEU A 148 5.55 -3.60 10.50
C LEU A 148 4.64 -4.62 11.18
N SER A 149 3.92 -5.43 10.38
CA SER A 149 3.06 -6.50 10.89
C SER A 149 2.76 -7.52 9.80
N GLY A 150 2.42 -8.76 10.23
CA GLY A 150 2.13 -9.85 9.30
C GLY A 150 3.39 -10.43 8.64
N GLU A 151 3.19 -11.10 7.51
CA GLU A 151 4.24 -11.74 6.73
C GLU A 151 3.95 -11.63 5.23
N VAL A 152 5.00 -11.63 4.42
CA VAL A 152 4.92 -11.47 2.96
C VAL A 152 6.14 -12.09 2.29
N ASP A 153 5.98 -12.61 1.08
CA ASP A 153 7.10 -13.08 0.27
C ASP A 153 7.53 -12.00 -0.72
N MET A 154 8.84 -11.72 -0.75
CA MET A 154 9.46 -10.91 -1.79
C MET A 154 10.04 -11.84 -2.85
N LEU A 155 9.49 -11.77 -4.08
CA LEU A 155 9.99 -12.49 -5.22
C LEU A 155 11.09 -11.68 -5.91
N LEU A 156 12.18 -12.32 -6.23
CA LEU A 156 13.25 -11.84 -7.10
C LEU A 156 13.21 -12.59 -8.44
N ASP A 157 14.15 -12.37 -9.33
CA ASP A 157 14.13 -12.98 -10.67
C ASP A 157 14.08 -14.52 -10.62
N ASP A 158 14.91 -15.15 -9.80
CA ASP A 158 15.05 -16.61 -9.68
C ASP A 158 14.97 -17.14 -8.25
N SER A 159 14.72 -16.28 -7.29
CA SER A 159 14.62 -16.61 -5.86
C SER A 159 13.47 -15.87 -5.19
N GLU A 160 13.21 -16.22 -3.95
CA GLU A 160 12.24 -15.50 -3.11
C GLU A 160 12.71 -15.51 -1.65
N VAL A 161 12.27 -14.49 -0.91
CA VAL A 161 12.58 -14.31 0.50
C VAL A 161 11.29 -14.17 1.28
N HIS A 162 11.09 -15.03 2.27
CA HIS A 162 9.98 -14.90 3.21
C HIS A 162 10.35 -13.88 4.29
N LEU A 163 9.45 -12.92 4.51
CA LEU A 163 9.65 -11.79 5.43
C LEU A 163 8.51 -11.72 6.43
N LYS A 164 8.82 -11.36 7.66
CA LYS A 164 7.88 -11.21 8.77
C LYS A 164 8.12 -9.92 9.54
N ALA A 165 7.18 -9.57 10.41
CA ALA A 165 7.26 -8.36 11.23
C ALA A 165 8.63 -8.23 11.93
N GLY A 166 9.26 -7.06 11.77
CA GLY A 166 10.60 -6.72 12.25
C GLY A 166 11.72 -6.90 11.23
N ASP A 167 11.47 -7.59 10.10
CA ASP A 167 12.46 -7.73 9.05
C ASP A 167 12.63 -6.42 8.26
N VAL A 168 13.87 -6.19 7.80
CA VAL A 168 14.26 -5.01 7.02
C VAL A 168 14.90 -5.46 5.71
N VAL A 169 14.48 -4.85 4.62
CA VAL A 169 15.05 -5.06 3.29
C VAL A 169 15.69 -3.78 2.78
N VAL A 170 16.89 -3.86 2.25
CA VAL A 170 17.50 -2.82 1.43
C VAL A 170 17.48 -3.28 0.00
N GLN A 171 16.69 -2.63 -0.83
CA GLN A 171 16.51 -2.97 -2.23
C GLN A 171 17.18 -1.92 -3.11
N GLN A 172 18.00 -2.36 -4.06
CA GLN A 172 18.81 -1.50 -4.90
C GLN A 172 18.40 -1.70 -6.36
N ALA A 173 17.30 -1.06 -6.79
CA ALA A 173 16.79 -1.11 -8.16
C ALA A 173 16.57 -2.53 -8.71
N SER A 174 16.46 -3.53 -7.85
CA SER A 174 16.27 -4.94 -8.25
C SER A 174 14.83 -5.19 -8.72
N ASN A 175 14.68 -6.12 -9.67
CA ASN A 175 13.38 -6.60 -10.10
C ASN A 175 12.73 -7.43 -8.99
N HIS A 176 11.51 -7.09 -8.59
CA HIS A 176 10.86 -7.73 -7.44
C HIS A 176 9.34 -7.66 -7.52
N ALA A 177 8.68 -8.53 -6.77
CA ALA A 177 7.25 -8.46 -6.45
C ALA A 177 7.03 -8.79 -4.99
N TRP A 178 5.95 -8.26 -4.42
CA TRP A 178 5.50 -8.57 -3.07
C TRP A 178 4.23 -9.41 -3.17
N VAL A 179 4.25 -10.61 -2.61
CA VAL A 179 3.15 -11.59 -2.69
C VAL A 179 2.79 -12.03 -1.29
N ASN A 180 1.57 -11.78 -0.89
CA ASN A 180 1.06 -12.28 0.39
C ASN A 180 0.31 -13.60 0.16
N ARG A 181 0.94 -14.71 0.53
CA ARG A 181 0.35 -16.06 0.47
C ARG A 181 -0.36 -16.44 1.75
N GLY A 182 -0.35 -15.56 2.76
CA GLY A 182 -1.05 -15.74 4.02
C GLY A 182 -2.54 -15.44 3.93
N THR A 183 -3.19 -15.39 5.10
CA THR A 183 -4.64 -15.13 5.24
C THR A 183 -4.95 -13.76 5.83
N GLN A 184 -3.94 -13.05 6.30
CA GLN A 184 -4.05 -11.73 6.92
C GLN A 184 -3.21 -10.72 6.16
N PRO A 185 -3.58 -9.43 6.15
CA PRO A 185 -2.76 -8.38 5.54
C PRO A 185 -1.38 -8.26 6.21
N CYS A 186 -0.36 -8.00 5.40
CA CYS A 186 0.98 -7.65 5.84
C CYS A 186 1.22 -6.15 5.61
N ARG A 187 1.54 -5.41 6.67
CA ARG A 187 1.88 -3.98 6.58
C ARG A 187 3.36 -3.76 6.43
N VAL A 188 3.74 -3.02 5.41
CA VAL A 188 5.14 -2.67 5.14
C VAL A 188 5.28 -1.15 4.99
N ALA A 189 6.31 -0.60 5.62
CA ALA A 189 6.75 0.78 5.40
C ALA A 189 7.86 0.79 4.35
N PHE A 190 7.74 1.66 3.35
CA PHE A 190 8.72 1.86 2.29
C PHE A 190 9.26 3.28 2.33
N ILE A 191 10.58 3.41 2.26
CA ILE A 191 11.27 4.69 2.06
C ILE A 191 12.06 4.54 0.76
N LEU A 192 11.55 5.14 -0.31
CA LEU A 192 12.16 5.13 -1.64
C LEU A 192 12.97 6.40 -1.84
N ILE A 193 14.20 6.26 -2.27
CA ILE A 193 15.13 7.37 -2.51
C ILE A 193 15.57 7.29 -3.96
N ASP A 194 15.31 8.35 -4.75
CA ASP A 194 15.76 8.42 -6.14
C ASP A 194 17.28 8.22 -6.22
N SER A 195 17.70 7.43 -7.20
CA SER A 195 19.10 7.09 -7.41
C SER A 195 19.51 7.26 -8.86
N GLN A 196 20.79 7.09 -9.13
CA GLN A 196 21.30 6.99 -10.50
C GLN A 196 20.97 5.63 -11.10
N GLU A 197 21.07 5.51 -12.40
CA GLU A 197 21.01 4.23 -13.09
C GLU A 197 22.06 3.25 -12.53
N PRO A 198 21.67 2.00 -12.20
CA PRO A 198 22.63 0.98 -11.75
C PRO A 198 23.53 0.50 -12.89
#